data_0f5485e9941bbada09f35bfdd49a14e5
#
_entry.id   0f5485e9941bbada09f35bfdd49a14e5
#
_cell.length_a   1.000
_cell.length_b   1.000
_cell.length_c   1.000
_cell.angle_alpha   90.00
_cell.angle_beta   90.00
_cell.angle_gamma   90.00
#
_symmetry.space_group_name_H-M   'P 1'
#
loop_
_entity.id
_entity.type
_entity.pdbx_description
1 polymer ?
#
loop_
_entity_poly.entity_id
_entity_poly.type
_entity_poly.pdbx_seq_one_letter_code
_entity_poly.pdbx_strand_id
1 'polypeptide(L)'
;MLLVIYFDLFTNHLIKRLNENHIKYDIIKYDQLESYLQNHLPTKVIITGSKKRILRENHFPLLETLLEKNIKIIGICFGFQYLALKTGGKVVEGVNFKGRRKNESGEQLYFNHNDRILMLPKQWKIISHMDDFINIAATNKWIGFQFHPEKDPEYFKHYVLPFIK
;
A
#
# COMPACT_ATOMS: atom_id res chain seq x y z
N MET A 1 6.91 6.90 -14.88
CA MET A 1 7.61 5.65 -14.54
C MET A 1 7.09 5.16 -13.19
N LEU A 2 6.78 3.86 -13.09
CA LEU A 2 6.33 3.21 -11.86
C LEU A 2 7.53 2.62 -11.12
N LEU A 3 7.66 2.94 -9.84
CA LEU A 3 8.62 2.33 -8.94
C LEU A 3 7.90 1.45 -7.91
N VAL A 4 8.37 0.24 -7.72
CA VAL A 4 7.94 -0.65 -6.64
C VAL A 4 9.02 -0.66 -5.57
N ILE A 5 8.70 -0.17 -4.38
CA ILE A 5 9.54 -0.28 -3.19
C ILE A 5 9.02 -1.49 -2.42
N TYR A 6 9.77 -2.59 -2.47
CA TYR A 6 9.34 -3.80 -1.83
C TYR A 6 10.00 -4.00 -0.46
N PHE A 7 9.19 -4.52 0.45
CA PHE A 7 9.64 -5.00 1.74
C PHE A 7 9.78 -6.53 1.70
N ASP A 8 8.83 -7.29 2.24
CA ASP A 8 9.05 -8.74 2.34
C ASP A 8 7.75 -9.57 2.25
N LEU A 9 6.63 -8.97 1.84
CA LEU A 9 5.36 -9.68 1.82
C LEU A 9 4.67 -9.60 0.45
N PHE A 10 4.43 -10.78 -0.15
CA PHE A 10 3.69 -10.96 -1.40
C PHE A 10 4.24 -10.24 -2.64
N THR A 11 5.51 -9.85 -2.62
CA THR A 11 6.14 -9.15 -3.76
C THR A 11 6.05 -9.93 -5.06
N ASN A 12 6.21 -11.25 -5.02
CA ASN A 12 6.11 -12.09 -6.23
C ASN A 12 4.69 -12.06 -6.84
N HIS A 13 3.64 -11.96 -6.02
CA HIS A 13 2.28 -11.81 -6.52
C HIS A 13 2.10 -10.47 -7.22
N LEU A 14 2.63 -9.38 -6.65
CA LEU A 14 2.59 -8.06 -7.26
C LEU A 14 3.33 -8.05 -8.60
N ILE A 15 4.55 -8.57 -8.66
CA ILE A 15 5.34 -8.69 -9.90
C ILE A 15 4.54 -9.44 -10.96
N LYS A 16 3.93 -10.57 -10.59
CA LYS A 16 3.09 -11.35 -11.50
C LYS A 16 1.94 -10.50 -12.06
N ARG A 17 1.22 -9.75 -11.21
CA ARG A 17 0.11 -8.88 -11.65
C ARG A 17 0.59 -7.78 -12.60
N LEU A 18 1.71 -7.13 -12.29
CA LEU A 18 2.27 -6.08 -13.14
C LEU A 18 2.63 -6.63 -14.53
N ASN A 19 3.30 -7.78 -14.58
CA ASN A 19 3.69 -8.44 -15.82
C ASN A 19 2.49 -8.89 -16.67
N GLU A 20 1.49 -9.52 -16.05
CA GLU A 20 0.24 -9.93 -16.72
C GLU A 20 -0.52 -8.75 -17.35
N ASN A 21 -0.35 -7.56 -16.81
CA ASN A 21 -1.00 -6.35 -17.31
C ASN A 21 -0.07 -5.45 -18.13
N HIS A 22 1.10 -5.95 -18.52
CA HIS A 22 2.10 -5.27 -19.35
C HIS A 22 2.53 -3.91 -18.80
N ILE A 23 2.57 -3.77 -17.47
CA ILE A 23 3.03 -2.55 -16.80
C ILE A 23 4.55 -2.57 -16.72
N LYS A 24 5.19 -1.49 -17.20
CA LYS A 24 6.63 -1.28 -17.01
C LYS A 24 6.89 -0.69 -15.62
N TYR A 25 7.86 -1.23 -14.91
CA TYR A 25 8.21 -0.81 -13.57
C TYR A 25 9.68 -1.06 -13.26
N ASP A 26 10.21 -0.28 -12.34
CA ASP A 26 11.44 -0.61 -11.61
C ASP A 26 11.07 -1.17 -10.25
N ILE A 27 11.89 -2.06 -9.71
CA ILE A 27 11.70 -2.65 -8.39
C ILE A 27 12.99 -2.58 -7.58
N ILE A 28 12.90 -2.07 -6.38
CA ILE A 28 14.04 -1.90 -5.47
C ILE A 28 13.65 -2.24 -4.03
N LYS A 29 14.63 -2.64 -3.23
CA LYS A 29 14.50 -2.65 -1.78
C LYS A 29 14.56 -1.23 -1.23
N TYR A 30 14.02 -1.02 -0.03
CA TYR A 30 14.06 0.29 0.61
C TYR A 30 15.48 0.84 0.77
N ASP A 31 16.46 0.00 1.11
CA ASP A 31 17.87 0.40 1.28
C ASP A 31 18.56 0.87 -0.02
N GLN A 32 17.97 0.57 -1.17
CA GLN A 32 18.45 1.01 -2.48
C GLN A 32 17.80 2.34 -2.95
N LEU A 33 16.85 2.86 -2.18
CA LEU A 33 16.05 4.02 -2.61
C LEU A 33 16.91 5.28 -2.79
N GLU A 34 17.91 5.52 -1.93
CA GLU A 34 18.78 6.67 -2.03
C GLU A 34 19.55 6.70 -3.35
N SER A 35 20.22 5.60 -3.68
CA SER A 35 20.98 5.52 -4.94
C SER A 35 20.07 5.57 -6.17
N TYR A 36 18.88 5.01 -6.08
CA TYR A 36 17.89 5.08 -7.16
C TYR A 36 17.47 6.54 -7.43
N LEU A 37 17.15 7.28 -6.39
CA LEU A 37 16.67 8.67 -6.50
C LEU A 37 17.74 9.67 -6.98
N GLN A 38 19.03 9.31 -6.94
CA GLN A 38 20.10 10.13 -7.52
C GLN A 38 19.95 10.29 -9.04
N ASN A 39 19.41 9.28 -9.72
CA ASN A 39 19.35 9.24 -11.19
C ASN A 39 17.92 9.12 -11.73
N HIS A 40 16.94 8.86 -10.89
CA HIS A 40 15.55 8.58 -11.31
C HIS A 40 14.56 9.31 -10.42
N LEU A 41 13.54 9.89 -11.04
CA LEU A 41 12.40 10.46 -10.33
C LEU A 41 11.13 9.70 -10.75
N PRO A 42 10.60 8.81 -9.92
CA PRO A 42 9.36 8.12 -10.23
C PRO A 42 8.17 9.09 -10.22
N THR A 43 7.18 8.82 -11.03
CA THR A 43 5.91 9.57 -11.02
C THR A 43 4.83 8.83 -10.22
N LYS A 44 5.02 7.54 -10.07
CA LYS A 44 4.13 6.65 -9.31
C LYS A 44 4.98 5.68 -8.50
N VAL A 45 4.54 5.39 -7.28
CA VAL A 45 5.23 4.47 -6.36
C VAL A 45 4.24 3.49 -5.76
N ILE A 46 4.62 2.23 -5.67
CA ILE A 46 3.93 1.22 -4.84
C ILE A 46 4.82 0.91 -3.64
N ILE A 47 4.27 1.06 -2.45
CA ILE A 47 4.88 0.59 -1.19
C ILE A 47 4.18 -0.72 -0.82
N THR A 48 4.92 -1.82 -0.82
CA THR A 48 4.34 -3.16 -0.63
C THR A 48 3.99 -3.46 0.83
N GLY A 49 3.36 -4.60 1.03
CA GLY A 49 3.21 -5.20 2.35
C GLY A 49 4.55 -5.63 2.96
N SER A 50 4.55 -5.76 4.27
CA SER A 50 5.71 -6.21 5.06
C SER A 50 5.25 -7.07 6.23
N LYS A 51 6.12 -7.98 6.70
CA LYS A 51 5.97 -8.68 7.98
C LYS A 51 6.28 -7.78 9.17
N LYS A 52 6.92 -6.62 8.91
CA LYS A 52 7.21 -5.60 9.93
C LYS A 52 5.92 -5.04 10.53
N ARG A 53 6.00 -4.68 11.80
CA ARG A 53 4.91 -4.01 12.52
C ARG A 53 5.11 -2.51 12.42
N ILE A 54 4.18 -1.79 11.81
CA ILE A 54 4.28 -0.34 11.59
C ILE A 54 4.46 0.44 12.90
N LEU A 55 3.84 0.01 13.97
CA LEU A 55 3.97 0.65 15.29
C LEU A 55 5.35 0.45 15.93
N ARG A 56 6.15 -0.49 15.43
CA ARG A 56 7.51 -0.79 15.93
C ARG A 56 8.59 -0.30 14.98
N GLU A 57 8.34 -0.36 13.67
CA GLU A 57 9.27 0.08 12.62
C GLU A 57 8.54 1.02 11.65
N ASN A 58 8.70 2.32 11.84
CA ASN A 58 8.06 3.35 11.01
C ASN A 58 9.00 4.51 10.64
N HIS A 59 10.30 4.37 10.89
CA HIS A 59 11.28 5.38 10.55
C HIS A 59 11.94 5.06 9.21
N PHE A 60 11.41 5.67 8.15
CA PHE A 60 11.88 5.53 6.77
C PHE A 60 12.05 6.91 6.14
N PRO A 61 13.15 7.64 6.44
CA PRO A 61 13.32 9.04 6.02
C PRO A 61 13.22 9.25 4.51
N LEU A 62 13.72 8.29 3.73
CA LEU A 62 13.65 8.38 2.27
C LEU A 62 12.23 8.21 1.72
N LEU A 63 11.37 7.45 2.39
CA LEU A 63 9.95 7.42 2.04
C LEU A 63 9.29 8.76 2.36
N GLU A 64 9.65 9.39 3.47
CA GLU A 64 9.12 10.71 3.86
C GLU A 64 9.45 11.74 2.78
N THR A 65 10.64 11.72 2.20
CA THR A 65 10.99 12.62 1.09
C THR A 65 10.13 12.41 -0.15
N LEU A 66 9.62 11.20 -0.39
CA LEU A 66 8.69 10.94 -1.49
C LEU A 66 7.29 11.51 -1.21
N LEU A 67 6.85 11.53 0.06
CA LEU A 67 5.54 12.10 0.44
C LEU A 67 5.47 13.61 0.18
N GLU A 68 6.60 14.31 0.27
CA GLU A 68 6.70 15.75 0.01
C GLU A 68 6.63 16.10 -1.49
N LYS A 69 6.85 15.10 -2.35
CA LYS A 69 6.85 15.28 -3.80
C LYS A 69 5.45 15.10 -4.39
N ASN A 70 5.27 15.59 -5.62
CA ASN A 70 4.03 15.37 -6.36
C ASN A 70 4.02 13.99 -7.05
N ILE A 71 4.05 12.94 -6.24
CA ILE A 71 4.11 11.54 -6.67
C ILE A 71 2.81 10.84 -6.28
N LYS A 72 2.25 10.04 -7.18
CA LYS A 72 1.14 9.16 -6.87
C LYS A 72 1.66 7.94 -6.10
N ILE A 73 1.08 7.65 -4.93
CA ILE A 73 1.54 6.54 -4.09
C ILE A 73 0.41 5.55 -3.84
N ILE A 74 0.70 4.28 -4.01
CA ILE A 74 -0.17 3.16 -3.66
C ILE A 74 0.47 2.46 -2.47
N GLY A 75 -0.24 2.41 -1.35
CA GLY A 75 0.17 1.65 -0.16
C GLY A 75 -0.63 0.36 -0.03
N ILE A 76 0.06 -0.78 0.07
CA ILE A 76 -0.58 -2.07 0.30
C ILE A 76 -0.23 -2.55 1.70
N CYS A 77 -1.23 -2.84 2.52
CA CYS A 77 -1.09 -3.36 3.88
C CYS A 77 -0.15 -2.47 4.73
N PHE A 78 1.09 -2.88 4.95
CA PHE A 78 2.11 -2.07 5.63
C PHE A 78 2.29 -0.69 4.98
N GLY A 79 2.33 -0.64 3.64
CA GLY A 79 2.44 0.63 2.89
C GLY A 79 1.28 1.58 3.17
N PHE A 80 0.05 1.07 3.29
CA PHE A 80 -1.10 1.89 3.67
C PHE A 80 -1.03 2.35 5.13
N GLN A 81 -0.66 1.46 6.04
CA GLN A 81 -0.46 1.81 7.45
C GLN A 81 0.61 2.90 7.61
N TYR A 82 1.70 2.82 6.83
CA TYR A 82 2.74 3.84 6.79
C TYR A 82 2.19 5.20 6.36
N LEU A 83 1.46 5.25 5.24
CA LEU A 83 0.84 6.48 4.75
C LEU A 83 -0.16 7.06 5.77
N ALA A 84 -0.97 6.22 6.39
CA ALA A 84 -1.91 6.62 7.43
C ALA A 84 -1.19 7.27 8.62
N LEU A 85 -0.17 6.61 9.14
CA LEU A 85 0.59 7.09 10.30
C LEU A 85 1.30 8.43 9.99
N LYS A 86 1.93 8.55 8.82
CA LYS A 86 2.67 9.77 8.44
C LYS A 86 1.78 10.95 8.11
N THR A 87 0.50 10.75 7.86
CA THR A 87 -0.48 11.83 7.64
C THR A 87 -1.29 12.19 8.89
N GLY A 88 -0.98 11.60 10.03
CA GLY A 88 -1.67 11.87 11.30
C GLY A 88 -2.87 10.96 11.59
N GLY A 89 -2.96 9.83 10.88
CA GLY A 89 -3.96 8.79 11.15
C GLY A 89 -3.69 8.03 12.44
N LYS A 90 -4.71 7.38 12.97
CA LYS A 90 -4.62 6.52 14.14
C LYS A 90 -4.50 5.06 13.74
N VAL A 91 -3.34 4.49 13.99
CA VAL A 91 -3.05 3.06 13.83
C VAL A 91 -2.93 2.42 15.20
N VAL A 92 -3.56 1.28 15.40
CA VAL A 92 -3.52 0.54 16.67
C VAL A 92 -3.07 -0.89 16.46
N GLU A 93 -2.50 -1.46 17.51
CA GLU A 93 -2.16 -2.87 17.54
C GLU A 93 -3.43 -3.72 17.65
N GLY A 94 -3.48 -4.81 16.91
CA GLY A 94 -4.57 -5.77 16.95
C GLY A 94 -4.08 -7.21 16.92
N VAL A 95 -5.01 -8.13 16.98
CA VAL A 95 -4.72 -9.56 16.78
C VAL A 95 -4.54 -9.86 15.30
N ASN A 96 -3.88 -10.97 15.00
CA ASN A 96 -3.66 -11.38 13.62
C ASN A 96 -4.98 -11.53 12.86
N PHE A 97 -5.11 -10.79 11.77
CA PHE A 97 -6.23 -10.84 10.83
C PHE A 97 -5.70 -11.42 9.52
N LYS A 98 -5.92 -12.71 9.31
CA LYS A 98 -5.33 -13.45 8.20
C LYS A 98 -6.37 -14.29 7.46
N GLY A 99 -6.21 -14.35 6.15
CA GLY A 99 -7.04 -15.15 5.26
C GLY A 99 -8.07 -14.34 4.50
N ARG A 100 -8.97 -15.05 3.82
CA ARG A 100 -10.04 -14.42 3.06
C ARG A 100 -11.20 -14.03 3.95
N ARG A 101 -11.71 -12.82 3.73
CA ARG A 101 -12.89 -12.29 4.42
C ARG A 101 -13.79 -11.60 3.40
N LYS A 102 -15.07 -11.81 3.56
CA LYS A 102 -16.10 -11.20 2.73
C LYS A 102 -16.34 -9.76 3.19
N ASN A 103 -16.26 -8.80 2.27
CA ASN A 103 -16.62 -7.41 2.55
C ASN A 103 -18.14 -7.18 2.36
N GLU A 104 -18.61 -5.95 2.59
CA GLU A 104 -20.03 -5.57 2.46
C GLU A 104 -20.56 -5.79 1.02
N SER A 105 -19.70 -5.64 0.01
CA SER A 105 -20.05 -5.87 -1.40
C SER A 105 -20.03 -7.34 -1.81
N GLY A 106 -19.70 -8.26 -0.91
CA GLY A 106 -19.62 -9.69 -1.18
C GLY A 106 -18.30 -10.17 -1.76
N GLU A 107 -17.31 -9.32 -1.90
CA GLU A 107 -15.99 -9.67 -2.40
C GLU A 107 -15.17 -10.41 -1.34
N GLN A 108 -14.48 -11.48 -1.73
CA GLN A 108 -13.61 -12.28 -0.87
C GLN A 108 -12.18 -11.73 -0.91
N LEU A 109 -11.89 -10.78 -0.04
CA LEU A 109 -10.59 -10.10 0.02
C LEU A 109 -9.60 -10.87 0.91
N TYR A 110 -8.31 -10.85 0.53
CA TYR A 110 -7.26 -11.51 1.32
C TYR A 110 -6.55 -10.50 2.23
N PHE A 111 -6.49 -10.82 3.51
CA PHE A 111 -5.84 -10.03 4.55
C PHE A 111 -4.67 -10.80 5.19
N ASN A 112 -3.68 -10.07 5.64
CA ASN A 112 -2.61 -10.61 6.49
C ASN A 112 -1.94 -9.46 7.25
N HIS A 113 -2.54 -9.03 8.35
CA HIS A 113 -2.00 -7.95 9.18
C HIS A 113 -2.39 -8.09 10.65
N ASN A 114 -1.68 -7.39 11.51
CA ASN A 114 -2.00 -7.24 12.93
C ASN A 114 -2.44 -5.82 13.24
N ASP A 115 -1.61 -4.84 12.88
CA ASP A 115 -1.93 -3.43 13.07
C ASP A 115 -3.08 -3.02 12.14
N ARG A 116 -3.92 -2.09 12.60
CA ARG A 116 -5.11 -1.67 11.88
C ARG A 116 -5.32 -0.17 11.99
N ILE A 117 -5.83 0.42 10.92
CA ILE A 117 -6.11 1.85 10.81
C ILE A 117 -7.53 2.10 11.33
N LEU A 118 -7.67 2.87 12.39
CA LEU A 118 -8.98 3.22 12.95
C LEU A 118 -9.49 4.57 12.45
N MET A 119 -8.59 5.53 12.24
CA MET A 119 -8.94 6.89 11.84
C MET A 119 -7.93 7.42 10.83
N LEU A 120 -8.42 8.22 9.91
CA LEU A 120 -7.64 9.00 8.95
C LEU A 120 -8.05 10.47 9.03
N PRO A 121 -7.12 11.42 8.84
CA PRO A 121 -7.44 12.83 8.78
C PRO A 121 -8.28 13.18 7.55
N LYS A 122 -8.88 14.38 7.57
CA LYS A 122 -9.91 14.83 6.60
C LYS A 122 -9.50 14.82 5.13
N GLN A 123 -8.20 14.88 4.82
CA GLN A 123 -7.71 14.78 3.44
C GLN A 123 -7.90 13.40 2.80
N TRP A 124 -8.18 12.40 3.62
CA TRP A 124 -8.49 11.05 3.16
C TRP A 124 -10.00 10.86 2.99
N LYS A 125 -10.40 10.36 1.84
CA LYS A 125 -11.75 9.83 1.61
C LYS A 125 -11.74 8.34 1.91
N ILE A 126 -12.49 7.93 2.92
CA ILE A 126 -12.67 6.51 3.22
C ILE A 126 -13.60 5.91 2.18
N ILE A 127 -13.15 4.85 1.51
CA ILE A 127 -13.89 4.14 0.46
C ILE A 127 -14.59 2.93 1.04
N SER A 128 -13.91 2.16 1.90
CA SER A 128 -14.53 1.03 2.57
C SER A 128 -13.94 0.75 3.95
N HIS A 129 -14.76 0.18 4.81
CA HIS A 129 -14.35 -0.42 6.08
C HIS A 129 -14.40 -1.94 5.98
N MET A 130 -13.68 -2.59 6.90
CA MET A 130 -13.76 -4.02 7.12
C MET A 130 -13.77 -4.24 8.64
N ASP A 131 -14.85 -4.80 9.17
CA ASP A 131 -15.08 -4.91 10.61
C ASP A 131 -14.85 -3.56 11.32
N ASP A 132 -13.81 -3.46 12.15
CA ASP A 132 -13.49 -2.27 12.96
C ASP A 132 -12.34 -1.42 12.40
N PHE A 133 -11.90 -1.66 11.16
CA PHE A 133 -10.79 -0.91 10.57
C PHE A 133 -11.08 -0.38 9.16
N ILE A 134 -10.30 0.60 8.75
CA ILE A 134 -10.37 1.18 7.40
C ILE A 134 -9.66 0.23 6.43
N ASN A 135 -10.40 -0.23 5.41
CA ASN A 135 -9.90 -1.16 4.41
C ASN A 135 -9.34 -0.46 3.18
N ILE A 136 -10.05 0.53 2.63
CA ILE A 136 -9.61 1.30 1.47
C ILE A 136 -9.87 2.77 1.73
N ALA A 137 -8.87 3.60 1.47
CA ALA A 137 -9.02 5.04 1.47
C ALA A 137 -8.10 5.70 0.45
N ALA A 138 -8.47 6.89 -0.01
CA ALA A 138 -7.70 7.64 -0.99
C ALA A 138 -7.66 9.14 -0.68
N THR A 139 -6.59 9.78 -1.14
CA THR A 139 -6.48 11.23 -1.29
C THR A 139 -6.48 11.56 -2.78
N ASN A 140 -6.23 12.81 -3.14
CA ASN A 140 -6.02 13.20 -4.54
C ASN A 140 -4.74 12.60 -5.17
N LYS A 141 -3.78 12.16 -4.34
CA LYS A 141 -2.48 11.65 -4.79
C LYS A 141 -2.23 10.19 -4.42
N TRP A 142 -2.81 9.72 -3.33
CA TRP A 142 -2.50 8.42 -2.74
C TRP A 142 -3.73 7.55 -2.60
N ILE A 143 -3.52 6.24 -2.67
CA ILE A 143 -4.54 5.25 -2.34
C ILE A 143 -3.91 4.17 -1.47
N GLY A 144 -4.65 3.71 -0.48
CA GLY A 144 -4.23 2.66 0.44
C GLY A 144 -5.22 1.50 0.50
N PHE A 145 -4.67 0.30 0.54
CA PHE A 145 -5.40 -0.97 0.69
C PHE A 145 -4.88 -1.72 1.91
N GLN A 146 -5.74 -2.00 2.87
CA GLN A 146 -5.34 -2.88 3.98
C GLN A 146 -5.31 -4.34 3.57
N PHE A 147 -6.18 -4.77 2.66
CA PHE A 147 -6.13 -6.08 2.04
C PHE A 147 -5.02 -6.17 0.98
N HIS A 148 -4.78 -7.36 0.46
CA HIS A 148 -3.77 -7.64 -0.56
C HIS A 148 -4.40 -7.83 -1.94
N PRO A 149 -4.60 -6.76 -2.74
CA PRO A 149 -5.19 -6.87 -4.08
C PRO A 149 -4.30 -7.66 -5.05
N GLU A 150 -2.99 -7.73 -4.80
CA GLU A 150 -2.05 -8.50 -5.61
C GLU A 150 -2.28 -10.01 -5.57
N LYS A 151 -3.01 -10.49 -4.56
CA LYS A 151 -3.35 -11.91 -4.44
C LYS A 151 -4.36 -12.37 -5.49
N ASP A 152 -5.17 -11.46 -6.03
CA ASP A 152 -6.24 -11.75 -6.96
C ASP A 152 -6.16 -10.91 -8.24
N PRO A 153 -6.15 -11.55 -9.44
CA PRO A 153 -6.08 -10.82 -10.71
C PRO A 153 -7.21 -9.80 -10.89
N GLU A 154 -8.44 -10.19 -10.52
CA GLU A 154 -9.63 -9.34 -10.70
C GLU A 154 -9.59 -8.12 -9.78
N TYR A 155 -9.21 -8.30 -8.51
CA TYR A 155 -9.10 -7.18 -7.57
C TYR A 155 -7.93 -6.27 -7.91
N PHE A 156 -6.82 -6.83 -8.40
CA PHE A 156 -5.72 -6.00 -8.89
C PHE A 156 -6.16 -5.13 -10.08
N LYS A 157 -6.86 -5.70 -11.06
CA LYS A 157 -7.41 -4.96 -12.19
C LYS A 157 -8.42 -3.90 -11.77
N HIS A 158 -9.30 -4.25 -10.83
CA HIS A 158 -10.36 -3.35 -10.38
C HIS A 158 -9.83 -2.18 -9.54
N TYR A 159 -8.95 -2.45 -8.58
CA TYR A 159 -8.55 -1.48 -7.58
C TYR A 159 -7.22 -0.78 -7.87
N VAL A 160 -6.22 -1.50 -8.39
CA VAL A 160 -4.84 -1.00 -8.52
C VAL A 160 -4.57 -0.42 -9.90
N LEU A 161 -4.95 -1.13 -10.97
CA LEU A 161 -4.67 -0.69 -12.34
C LEU A 161 -5.17 0.70 -12.69
N PRO A 162 -6.38 1.13 -12.31
CA PRO A 162 -6.87 2.48 -12.63
C PRO A 162 -5.99 3.58 -12.03
N PHE A 163 -5.28 3.27 -10.95
CA PHE A 163 -4.39 4.23 -10.30
C PHE A 163 -2.99 4.24 -10.92
N ILE A 164 -2.58 3.12 -11.53
CA ILE A 164 -1.28 2.98 -12.21
C ILE A 164 -1.34 3.55 -13.64
N LYS A 165 -2.41 3.27 -14.36
CA LYS A 165 -2.63 3.76 -15.73
C LYS A 165 -3.05 5.23 -15.73
#